data_702b0719402361c5fedcd0357829d473
#
_entry.id   702b0719402361c5fedcd0357829d473
#
_cell.length_a   1.000
_cell.length_b   1.000
_cell.length_c   1.000
_cell.angle_alpha   90.00
_cell.angle_beta   90.00
_cell.angle_gamma   90.00
#
_symmetry.space_group_name_H-M   'P 1'
#
loop_
_entity.id
_entity.type
_entity.pdbx_description
1 polymer ?
#
loop_
_entity_poly.entity_id
_entity_poly.type
_entity_poly.pdbx_seq_one_letter_code
_entity_poly.pdbx_strand_id
1 'polypeptide(L)'
;MKCLEVEHGLIRSVKLNEACSSGCGAFLLTVAKQLSLTLPLFVEASLASKEPCDLGTRCTVFMNSKVRQAQRDGASLEDIAAGLCRSIVRNALYKVLRIHDPAELGEHVVVQGGTFLNDAGLRALDEQIGRPI
;
A
#
# COMPACT_ATOMS: atom_id res chain seq x y z
N MET A 1 7.69 -4.21 -8.28
CA MET A 1 6.52 -5.10 -8.06
C MET A 1 6.21 -5.85 -9.34
N LYS A 2 5.76 -7.09 -9.22
CA LYS A 2 5.32 -7.92 -10.35
C LYS A 2 3.94 -8.48 -10.05
N CYS A 3 3.08 -8.53 -11.04
CA CYS A 3 1.79 -9.21 -10.95
C CYS A 3 1.70 -10.26 -12.05
N LEU A 4 1.32 -11.45 -11.68
CA LEU A 4 1.11 -12.58 -12.58
C LEU A 4 -0.36 -12.95 -12.53
N GLU A 5 -0.96 -13.06 -13.68
CA GLU A 5 -2.29 -13.64 -13.84
C GLU A 5 -2.13 -15.08 -14.32
N VAL A 6 -2.65 -16.00 -13.52
CA VAL A 6 -2.53 -17.45 -13.77
C VAL A 6 -3.91 -18.04 -13.96
N GLU A 7 -4.12 -18.77 -15.04
CA GLU A 7 -5.35 -19.48 -15.32
C GLU A 7 -5.03 -20.90 -15.78
N HIS A 8 -5.68 -21.88 -15.16
CA HIS A 8 -5.44 -23.32 -15.43
C HIS A 8 -3.96 -23.74 -15.35
N GLY A 9 -3.20 -23.12 -14.41
CA GLY A 9 -1.77 -23.40 -14.23
C GLY A 9 -0.84 -22.73 -15.25
N LEU A 10 -1.37 -21.90 -16.14
CA LEU A 10 -0.60 -21.16 -17.15
C LEU A 10 -0.61 -19.67 -16.85
N ILE A 11 0.54 -19.02 -17.06
CA ILE A 11 0.66 -17.57 -16.94
C ILE A 11 0.01 -16.93 -18.16
N ARG A 12 -1.07 -16.16 -17.93
CA ARG A 12 -1.76 -15.40 -18.98
C ARG A 12 -1.18 -14.03 -19.22
N SER A 13 -0.85 -13.34 -18.14
CA SER A 13 -0.26 -12.01 -18.24
C SER A 13 0.74 -11.73 -17.16
N VAL A 14 1.68 -10.85 -17.46
CA VAL A 14 2.69 -10.35 -16.51
C VAL A 14 2.66 -8.83 -16.57
N LYS A 15 2.43 -8.19 -15.43
CA LYS A 15 2.52 -6.73 -15.30
C LYS A 15 3.71 -6.39 -14.40
N LEU A 16 4.57 -5.52 -14.89
CA LEU A 16 5.79 -5.09 -14.19
C LEU A 16 5.69 -3.60 -13.85
N ASN A 17 6.18 -3.25 -12.67
CA ASN A 17 6.43 -1.85 -12.32
C ASN A 17 7.91 -1.54 -12.54
N GLU A 18 8.24 -0.92 -13.65
CA GLU A 18 9.62 -0.58 -14.03
C GLU A 18 10.01 0.87 -13.69
N ALA A 19 9.04 1.75 -13.54
CA ALA A 19 9.28 3.19 -13.55
C ALA A 19 8.94 3.93 -12.25
N CYS A 20 8.39 3.27 -11.22
CA CYS A 20 7.91 3.98 -10.04
C CYS A 20 8.23 3.22 -8.75
N SER A 21 8.72 3.95 -7.74
CA SER A 21 8.92 3.44 -6.37
C SER A 21 7.60 3.22 -5.61
N SER A 22 6.46 3.57 -6.19
CA SER A 22 5.13 3.29 -5.63
C SER A 22 4.91 1.79 -5.48
N GLY A 23 4.58 1.33 -4.29
CA GLY A 23 4.42 -0.10 -3.97
C GLY A 23 5.72 -0.83 -3.67
N CYS A 24 6.83 -0.11 -3.50
CA CYS A 24 8.13 -0.66 -3.13
C CYS A 24 8.33 -0.59 -1.61
N GLY A 25 8.88 -1.66 -1.02
CA GLY A 25 9.21 -1.69 0.41
C GLY A 25 10.19 -0.60 0.84
N ALA A 26 11.09 -0.16 -0.06
CA ALA A 26 11.99 0.96 0.20
C ALA A 26 11.24 2.28 0.45
N PHE A 27 10.08 2.46 -0.14
CA PHE A 27 9.26 3.65 0.13
C PHE A 27 8.70 3.64 1.55
N LEU A 28 8.24 2.50 2.05
CA LEU A 28 7.80 2.36 3.45
C LEU A 28 8.92 2.71 4.43
N LEU A 29 10.13 2.24 4.17
CA LEU A 29 11.30 2.60 4.99
C LEU A 29 11.58 4.10 4.98
N THR A 30 11.48 4.73 3.82
CA THR A 30 11.71 6.18 3.68
C THR A 30 10.67 6.96 4.48
N VAL A 31 9.40 6.59 4.37
CA VAL A 31 8.32 7.27 5.09
C VAL A 31 8.40 7.02 6.58
N ALA A 32 8.70 5.80 7.03
CA ALA A 32 8.90 5.51 8.44
C ALA A 32 10.00 6.39 9.03
N LYS A 33 11.14 6.53 8.33
CA LYS A 33 12.23 7.44 8.72
C LYS A 33 11.79 8.90 8.80
N GLN A 34 10.98 9.37 7.85
CA GLN A 34 10.46 10.74 7.86
C GLN A 34 9.53 11.01 9.06
N LEU A 35 8.84 10.00 9.53
CA LEU A 35 8.03 10.04 10.75
C LEU A 35 8.85 9.76 12.01
N SER A 36 10.16 9.62 11.90
CA SER A 36 11.07 9.26 12.99
C SER A 36 10.73 7.91 13.66
N LEU A 37 10.23 6.99 12.86
CA LEU A 37 9.87 5.64 13.28
C LEU A 37 10.80 4.58 12.68
N THR A 38 11.02 3.50 13.41
CA THR A 38 11.51 2.25 12.82
C THR A 38 10.38 1.57 12.05
N LEU A 39 10.70 0.66 11.13
CA LEU A 39 9.67 -0.04 10.38
C LEU A 39 8.71 -0.84 11.29
N PRO A 40 9.16 -1.59 12.31
CA PRO A 40 8.26 -2.27 13.23
C PRO A 40 7.30 -1.31 13.96
N LEU A 41 7.78 -0.17 14.43
CA LEU A 41 6.94 0.85 15.10
C LEU A 41 5.94 1.49 14.12
N PHE A 42 6.33 1.68 12.86
CA PHE A 42 5.43 2.17 11.82
C PHE A 42 4.29 1.18 11.56
N VAL A 43 4.61 -0.12 11.49
CA VAL A 43 3.62 -1.18 11.32
C VAL A 43 2.66 -1.23 12.49
N GLU A 44 3.18 -1.22 13.72
CA GLU A 44 2.38 -1.22 14.93
C GLU A 44 1.44 -0.01 15.01
N ALA A 45 1.94 1.19 14.73
CA ALA A 45 1.14 2.41 14.66
C ALA A 45 0.03 2.28 13.60
N SER A 46 0.37 1.80 12.40
CA SER A 46 -0.60 1.61 11.32
C SER A 46 -1.72 0.64 11.71
N LEU A 47 -1.39 -0.46 12.39
CA LEU A 47 -2.38 -1.44 12.85
C LEU A 47 -3.27 -0.91 13.99
N ALA A 48 -2.76 0.02 14.79
CA ALA A 48 -3.49 0.67 15.87
C ALA A 48 -4.47 1.76 15.38
N SER A 49 -4.38 2.17 14.12
CA SER A 49 -5.25 3.21 13.56
C SER A 49 -6.72 2.80 13.57
N LYS A 50 -7.57 3.74 13.97
CA LYS A 50 -9.03 3.60 13.95
C LYS A 50 -9.66 4.28 12.74
N GLU A 51 -9.06 5.36 12.27
CA GLU A 51 -9.57 6.20 11.20
C GLU A 51 -8.43 6.62 10.26
N PRO A 52 -7.96 5.72 9.39
CA PRO A 52 -6.85 6.01 8.48
C PRO A 52 -7.11 7.24 7.61
N CYS A 53 -6.11 8.13 7.53
CA CYS A 53 -6.19 9.33 6.69
C CYS A 53 -6.32 8.98 5.21
N ASP A 54 -7.13 9.73 4.48
CA ASP A 54 -7.14 9.66 3.02
C ASP A 54 -6.04 10.56 2.45
N LEU A 55 -4.91 9.97 2.09
CA LEU A 55 -3.76 10.66 1.50
C LEU A 55 -3.78 10.62 -0.03
N GLY A 56 -4.80 10.00 -0.62
CA GLY A 56 -4.96 9.89 -2.07
C GLY A 56 -4.02 8.88 -2.71
N THR A 57 -3.89 8.99 -4.03
CA THR A 57 -3.09 8.08 -4.88
C THR A 57 -2.02 8.84 -5.68
N ARG A 58 -1.45 9.88 -5.11
CA ARG A 58 -0.43 10.69 -5.77
C ARG A 58 0.94 10.02 -5.72
N CYS A 59 1.82 10.47 -6.61
CA CYS A 59 3.22 10.07 -6.62
C CYS A 59 3.86 10.33 -5.25
N THR A 60 4.81 9.48 -4.87
CA THR A 60 5.57 9.55 -3.62
C THR A 60 6.16 10.93 -3.34
N VAL A 61 6.56 11.67 -4.39
CA VAL A 61 7.09 13.03 -4.28
C VAL A 61 6.07 14.00 -3.67
N PHE A 62 4.80 13.83 -3.97
CA PHE A 62 3.72 14.67 -3.46
C PHE A 62 3.13 14.16 -2.12
N MET A 63 3.52 12.97 -1.70
CA MET A 63 3.00 12.38 -0.46
C MET A 63 3.43 13.16 0.78
N ASN A 64 4.63 13.73 0.77
CA ASN A 64 5.14 14.56 1.88
C ASN A 64 4.24 15.76 2.16
N SER A 65 3.72 16.41 1.12
CA SER A 65 2.80 17.54 1.27
C SER A 65 1.49 17.10 1.93
N LYS A 66 0.98 15.92 1.55
CA LYS A 66 -0.23 15.36 2.14
C LYS A 66 -0.04 14.94 3.60
N VAL A 67 1.09 14.35 3.93
CA VAL A 67 1.45 14.01 5.32
C VAL A 67 1.52 15.26 6.19
N ARG A 68 2.21 16.30 5.72
CA ARG A 68 2.30 17.58 6.44
C ARG A 68 0.92 18.24 6.62
N GLN A 69 0.06 18.16 5.60
CA GLN A 69 -1.29 18.67 5.70
C GLN A 69 -2.09 17.89 6.76
N ALA A 70 -2.05 16.57 6.74
CA ALA A 70 -2.71 15.73 7.74
C ALA A 70 -2.21 16.03 9.17
N GLN A 71 -0.91 16.26 9.34
CA GLN A 71 -0.34 16.67 10.62
C GLN A 71 -0.87 18.03 11.10
N ARG A 72 -1.00 19.02 10.20
CA ARG A 72 -1.58 20.33 10.52
C ARG A 72 -3.06 20.23 10.90
N ASP A 73 -3.78 19.32 10.26
CA ASP A 73 -5.20 19.06 10.51
C ASP A 73 -5.43 18.25 11.80
N GLY A 74 -4.36 17.90 12.52
CA GLY A 74 -4.43 17.22 13.81
C GLY A 74 -4.60 15.70 13.72
N ALA A 75 -4.33 15.09 12.57
CA ALA A 75 -4.36 13.64 12.42
C ALA A 75 -3.32 12.96 13.31
N SER A 76 -3.68 11.82 13.89
CA SER A 76 -2.77 11.03 14.70
C SER A 76 -1.68 10.36 13.86
N LEU A 77 -0.57 10.01 14.49
CA LEU A 77 0.52 9.29 13.83
C LEU A 77 0.03 7.96 13.27
N GLU A 78 -0.82 7.27 14.02
CA GLU A 78 -1.43 6.00 13.68
C GLU A 78 -2.27 6.13 12.39
N ASP A 79 -3.10 7.14 12.31
CA ASP A 79 -3.97 7.38 11.17
C ASP A 79 -3.18 7.80 9.93
N ILE A 80 -2.11 8.55 10.09
CA ILE A 80 -1.19 8.90 8.99
C ILE A 80 -0.46 7.64 8.49
N ALA A 81 0.07 6.81 9.39
CA ALA A 81 0.77 5.59 9.02
C ALA A 81 -0.14 4.62 8.25
N ALA A 82 -1.36 4.41 8.73
CA ALA A 82 -2.35 3.57 8.03
C ALA A 82 -2.79 4.17 6.69
N GLY A 83 -2.95 5.49 6.62
CA GLY A 83 -3.26 6.20 5.38
C GLY A 83 -2.16 6.05 4.33
N LEU A 84 -0.90 6.03 4.74
CA LEU A 84 0.23 5.76 3.85
C LEU A 84 0.22 4.33 3.31
N CYS A 85 -0.05 3.34 4.16
CA CYS A 85 -0.20 1.94 3.71
C CYS A 85 -1.32 1.81 2.67
N ARG A 86 -2.48 2.39 2.92
CA ARG A 86 -3.60 2.42 1.98
C ARG A 86 -3.23 3.09 0.66
N SER A 87 -2.54 4.22 0.71
CA SER A 87 -2.12 4.97 -0.48
C SER A 87 -1.16 4.17 -1.34
N ILE A 88 -0.21 3.45 -0.73
CA ILE A 88 0.75 2.59 -1.44
C ILE A 88 0.02 1.45 -2.15
N VAL A 89 -0.90 0.78 -1.46
CA VAL A 89 -1.69 -0.31 -2.04
C VAL A 89 -2.58 0.19 -3.19
N ARG A 90 -3.25 1.31 -3.01
CA ARG A 90 -4.05 1.93 -4.08
C ARG A 90 -3.21 2.28 -5.30
N ASN A 91 -2.02 2.85 -5.10
CA ASN A 91 -1.11 3.14 -6.18
C ASN A 91 -0.69 1.86 -6.92
N ALA A 92 -0.41 0.80 -6.18
CA ALA A 92 -0.08 -0.50 -6.76
C ALA A 92 -1.23 -1.03 -7.64
N LEU A 93 -2.44 -1.08 -7.11
CA LEU A 93 -3.60 -1.60 -7.82
C LEU A 93 -3.98 -0.72 -9.03
N TYR A 94 -4.12 0.58 -8.85
CA TYR A 94 -4.69 1.45 -9.89
C TYR A 94 -3.68 1.88 -10.94
N LYS A 95 -2.45 2.20 -10.55
CA LYS A 95 -1.45 2.73 -11.50
C LYS A 95 -0.59 1.66 -12.13
N VAL A 96 -0.21 0.64 -11.37
CA VAL A 96 0.67 -0.41 -11.85
C VAL A 96 -0.14 -1.54 -12.47
N LEU A 97 -1.10 -2.08 -11.75
CA LEU A 97 -1.93 -3.18 -12.21
C LEU A 97 -3.09 -2.73 -13.08
N ARG A 98 -3.47 -1.45 -12.98
CA ARG A 98 -4.63 -0.87 -13.67
C ARG A 98 -5.93 -1.61 -13.34
N ILE A 99 -6.01 -2.09 -12.13
CA ILE A 99 -7.19 -2.75 -11.57
C ILE A 99 -8.00 -1.69 -10.82
N HIS A 100 -9.17 -1.39 -11.32
CA HIS A 100 -10.08 -0.40 -10.73
C HIS A 100 -11.22 -1.06 -9.96
N ASP A 101 -11.57 -2.28 -10.32
CA ASP A 101 -12.57 -3.09 -9.65
C ASP A 101 -11.89 -4.32 -9.04
N PRO A 102 -12.05 -4.58 -7.72
CA PRO A 102 -11.55 -5.80 -7.09
C PRO A 102 -12.04 -7.11 -7.74
N ALA A 103 -13.17 -7.06 -8.45
CA ALA A 103 -13.69 -8.20 -9.21
C ALA A 103 -12.79 -8.62 -10.40
N GLU A 104 -11.96 -7.70 -10.89
CA GLU A 104 -10.98 -7.98 -11.95
C GLU A 104 -9.83 -8.89 -11.46
N LEU A 105 -9.60 -8.91 -10.15
CA LEU A 105 -8.71 -9.90 -9.51
C LEU A 105 -9.42 -11.24 -9.49
N GLY A 106 -8.76 -12.27 -9.96
CA GLY A 106 -9.29 -13.63 -9.94
C GLY A 106 -9.78 -14.07 -8.54
N GLU A 107 -10.38 -15.23 -8.46
CA GLU A 107 -10.97 -15.76 -7.23
C GLU A 107 -9.93 -15.92 -6.09
N HIS A 108 -8.71 -16.27 -6.46
CA HIS A 108 -7.60 -16.45 -5.53
C HIS A 108 -6.52 -15.41 -5.78
N VAL A 109 -6.17 -14.67 -4.73
CA VAL A 109 -5.09 -13.67 -4.74
C VAL A 109 -3.98 -14.14 -3.82
N VAL A 110 -2.77 -14.25 -4.34
CA VAL A 110 -1.58 -14.61 -3.57
C VAL A 110 -0.59 -13.46 -3.63
N VAL A 111 -0.10 -13.04 -2.48
CA VAL A 111 0.93 -12.02 -2.38
C VAL A 111 2.22 -12.59 -1.79
N GLN A 112 3.35 -12.15 -2.34
CA GLN A 112 4.67 -12.61 -1.94
C GLN A 112 5.66 -11.44 -1.88
N GLY A 113 6.66 -11.57 -1.03
CA GLY A 113 7.78 -10.63 -0.94
C GLY A 113 7.82 -9.85 0.36
N GLY A 114 8.97 -9.25 0.63
CA GLY A 114 9.26 -8.58 1.91
C GLY A 114 8.29 -7.47 2.31
N THR A 115 7.68 -6.80 1.34
CA THR A 115 6.65 -5.77 1.61
C THR A 115 5.41 -6.36 2.29
N PHE A 116 5.05 -7.59 1.96
CA PHE A 116 3.88 -8.29 2.50
C PHE A 116 4.19 -9.17 3.72
N LEU A 117 5.43 -9.21 4.17
CA LEU A 117 5.75 -9.64 5.55
C LEU A 117 5.30 -8.62 6.60
N ASN A 118 4.79 -7.49 6.15
CA ASN A 118 4.28 -6.40 6.94
C ASN A 118 2.75 -6.49 7.02
N ASP A 119 2.24 -6.78 8.20
CA ASP A 119 0.81 -6.95 8.47
C ASP A 119 -0.03 -5.70 8.14
N ALA A 120 0.54 -4.52 8.27
CA ALA A 120 -0.14 -3.28 7.89
C ALA A 120 -0.35 -3.18 6.37
N GLY A 121 0.61 -3.66 5.58
CA GLY A 121 0.48 -3.76 4.12
C GLY A 121 -0.58 -4.77 3.71
N LEU A 122 -0.60 -5.94 4.37
CA LEU A 122 -1.62 -6.97 4.14
C LEU A 122 -3.01 -6.45 4.50
N ARG A 123 -3.17 -5.85 5.66
CA ARG A 123 -4.45 -5.26 6.09
C ARG A 123 -4.95 -4.22 5.09
N ALA A 124 -4.08 -3.33 4.63
CA ALA A 124 -4.44 -2.31 3.65
C ALA A 124 -4.89 -2.94 2.32
N LEU A 125 -4.30 -4.05 1.93
CA LEU A 125 -4.67 -4.78 0.72
C LEU A 125 -6.00 -5.50 0.89
N ASP A 126 -6.23 -6.20 2.00
CA ASP A 126 -7.51 -6.84 2.34
C ASP A 126 -8.67 -5.83 2.29
N GLU A 127 -8.47 -4.65 2.91
CA GLU A 127 -9.46 -3.59 2.91
C GLU A 127 -9.76 -3.04 1.51
N GLN A 128 -8.75 -2.97 0.63
CA GLN A 128 -8.94 -2.47 -0.74
C GLN A 128 -9.59 -3.51 -1.66
N ILE A 129 -9.29 -4.78 -1.46
CA ILE A 129 -9.86 -5.89 -2.23
C ILE A 129 -11.25 -6.28 -1.69
N GLY A 130 -11.50 -6.02 -0.40
CA GLY A 130 -12.76 -6.33 0.27
C GLY A 130 -12.95 -7.81 0.58
N ARG A 131 -11.87 -8.58 0.56
CA ARG A 131 -11.85 -10.00 0.90
C ARG A 131 -10.47 -10.43 1.41
N PRO A 132 -10.37 -11.49 2.24
CA PRO A 132 -9.09 -12.02 2.70
C PRO A 132 -8.22 -12.51 1.54
N ILE A 133 -6.92 -12.35 1.73
CA ILE A 133 -5.89 -12.78 0.78
C ILE A 133 -5.24 -14.06 1.30
#